data_25f7481f3b9fbf5de351372d87dc21b5
#
_entry.id   25f7481f3b9fbf5de351372d87dc21b5
#
_cell.length_a   1.000
_cell.length_b   1.000
_cell.length_c   1.000
_cell.angle_alpha   90.00
_cell.angle_beta   90.00
_cell.angle_gamma   90.00
#
_symmetry.space_group_name_H-M   'P 1'
#
loop_
_entity.id
_entity.type
_entity.pdbx_description
1 polymer ?
#
loop_
_entity_poly.entity_id
_entity_poly.type
_entity_poly.pdbx_seq_one_letter_code
_entity_poly.pdbx_strand_id
1 'polypeptide(L)'
;LDIVSNHPEILDNPEKRTQIAELYGLSEKTLRNRIAELKKYGFIGSNSKVIKSERKHLITENDEINLAAILDIIKLEKIFILKLTLFFTMIGLIYSLLATLYFKSTISMYPAGELSQSSGVLGEFQGLAKTFGMGSLGPAPTYNIPDIINSRRLKKDIVQKIWKTQNFPEGSNLVTFWELDKPKFFSPRKWISKFLPKGNFIADSNAKLIHEAILDLDDLITVREEISGLITVSIMMQDPTLAANIANYIANYVKDFISYEQHREAQRNRKFVEDQKSDAKIQFELSEELLTSFRKKHPIPRDTPELQMQRSRLESGIEENRAVYITIRQQYEIAKIEEAKEKLLINILDIAEPAIKKDKPKRTLIVLLSLFGGFMVSIPIALFRD
;
A
#
# COMPACT_ATOMS: atom_id res chain seq x y z
N LEU A 1 0.60 -14.62 64.73
CA LEU A 1 -0.38 -15.09 63.78
C LEU A 1 -0.46 -16.62 63.82
N ASP A 2 0.68 -17.34 63.87
CA ASP A 2 0.75 -18.81 63.81
C ASP A 2 -0.02 -19.47 64.99
N ILE A 3 0.07 -18.95 66.18
CA ILE A 3 -0.67 -19.45 67.37
C ILE A 3 -2.20 -19.33 67.13
N VAL A 4 -2.65 -18.20 66.55
CA VAL A 4 -4.06 -17.97 66.26
C VAL A 4 -4.56 -18.82 65.06
N SER A 5 -3.65 -19.06 64.11
CA SER A 5 -3.96 -19.88 62.95
C SER A 5 -4.11 -21.38 63.30
N ASN A 6 -3.25 -21.86 64.22
CA ASN A 6 -3.27 -23.26 64.65
C ASN A 6 -4.34 -23.55 65.71
N HIS A 7 -4.72 -22.53 66.49
CA HIS A 7 -5.70 -22.65 67.61
C HIS A 7 -6.76 -21.55 67.47
N PRO A 8 -7.63 -21.58 66.49
CA PRO A 8 -8.66 -20.53 66.26
C PRO A 8 -9.63 -20.38 67.43
N GLU A 9 -9.81 -21.41 68.25
CA GLU A 9 -10.65 -21.45 69.46
C GLU A 9 -10.25 -20.44 70.48
N ILE A 10 -9.00 -19.93 70.56
CA ILE A 10 -8.52 -18.87 71.50
C ILE A 10 -9.15 -17.50 71.24
N LEU A 11 -9.79 -17.29 70.10
CA LEU A 11 -10.45 -16.03 69.79
C LEU A 11 -11.72 -15.79 70.57
N ASP A 12 -12.48 -16.87 70.82
CA ASP A 12 -13.81 -16.79 71.45
C ASP A 12 -13.87 -17.44 72.81
N ASN A 13 -12.90 -18.30 73.22
CA ASN A 13 -12.92 -19.02 74.52
C ASN A 13 -11.76 -18.56 75.44
N PRO A 14 -12.04 -17.83 76.53
CA PRO A 14 -11.04 -17.37 77.48
C PRO A 14 -10.26 -18.49 78.20
N GLU A 15 -10.90 -19.61 78.55
CA GLU A 15 -10.26 -20.74 79.24
C GLU A 15 -9.22 -21.42 78.34
N LYS A 16 -9.55 -21.66 77.08
CA LYS A 16 -8.61 -22.21 76.12
C LYS A 16 -7.46 -21.24 75.84
N ARG A 17 -7.70 -19.92 75.83
CA ARG A 17 -6.69 -18.90 75.69
C ARG A 17 -5.61 -18.99 76.75
N THR A 18 -5.98 -19.23 78.04
CA THR A 18 -5.05 -19.41 79.14
C THR A 18 -4.22 -20.67 78.98
N GLN A 19 -4.85 -21.81 78.64
CA GLN A 19 -4.15 -23.07 78.37
C GLN A 19 -3.15 -23.00 77.20
N ILE A 20 -3.55 -22.39 76.11
CA ILE A 20 -2.66 -22.23 74.94
C ILE A 20 -1.53 -21.19 75.28
N ALA A 21 -1.81 -20.13 76.02
CA ALA A 21 -0.79 -19.18 76.40
C ALA A 21 0.30 -19.86 77.28
N GLU A 22 -0.07 -20.69 78.25
CA GLU A 22 0.88 -21.49 79.04
C GLU A 22 1.68 -22.46 78.14
N LEU A 23 1.06 -23.15 77.18
CA LEU A 23 1.74 -24.08 76.30
C LEU A 23 2.85 -23.39 75.48
N TYR A 24 2.66 -22.13 75.10
CA TYR A 24 3.65 -21.33 74.35
C TYR A 24 4.50 -20.41 75.20
N GLY A 25 4.45 -20.56 76.56
CA GLY A 25 5.25 -19.77 77.49
C GLY A 25 4.89 -18.28 77.56
N LEU A 26 3.66 -17.93 77.18
CA LEU A 26 3.14 -16.57 77.15
C LEU A 26 2.15 -16.35 78.35
N SER A 27 2.02 -15.10 78.80
CA SER A 27 0.93 -14.76 79.74
C SER A 27 -0.38 -14.57 78.89
N GLU A 28 -1.52 -14.94 79.55
CA GLU A 28 -2.86 -14.75 78.89
C GLU A 28 -3.06 -13.28 78.42
N LYS A 29 -2.61 -12.33 79.26
CA LYS A 29 -2.66 -10.89 78.97
C LYS A 29 -1.86 -10.52 77.72
N THR A 30 -0.69 -11.12 77.56
CA THR A 30 0.14 -10.90 76.33
C THR A 30 -0.54 -11.46 75.10
N LEU A 31 -1.09 -12.68 75.14
CA LEU A 31 -1.78 -13.29 74.04
C LEU A 31 -3.04 -12.51 73.68
N ARG A 32 -3.82 -12.05 74.63
CA ARG A 32 -5.00 -11.20 74.45
C ARG A 32 -4.67 -9.87 73.73
N ASN A 33 -3.62 -9.20 74.19
CA ASN A 33 -3.17 -7.94 73.60
C ASN A 33 -2.73 -8.13 72.15
N ARG A 34 -2.02 -9.21 71.86
CA ARG A 34 -1.60 -9.54 70.51
C ARG A 34 -2.80 -9.88 69.57
N ILE A 35 -3.80 -10.57 70.13
CA ILE A 35 -5.07 -10.83 69.39
C ILE A 35 -5.79 -9.51 69.08
N ALA A 36 -5.82 -8.57 70.11
CA ALA A 36 -6.44 -7.25 69.92
C ALA A 36 -5.70 -6.43 68.81
N GLU A 37 -4.36 -6.45 68.82
CA GLU A 37 -3.55 -5.85 67.73
C GLU A 37 -3.83 -6.46 66.39
N LEU A 38 -3.90 -7.79 66.27
CA LEU A 38 -4.20 -8.47 65.03
C LEU A 38 -5.62 -8.16 64.53
N LYS A 39 -6.60 -7.99 65.45
CA LYS A 39 -7.95 -7.49 65.11
C LYS A 39 -7.90 -6.04 64.61
N LYS A 40 -7.13 -5.16 65.25
CA LYS A 40 -6.97 -3.75 64.89
C LYS A 40 -6.34 -3.57 63.50
N TYR A 41 -5.38 -4.41 63.15
CA TYR A 41 -4.69 -4.39 61.88
C TYR A 41 -5.43 -5.23 60.77
N GLY A 42 -6.63 -5.76 61.08
CA GLY A 42 -7.46 -6.44 60.11
C GLY A 42 -7.04 -7.88 59.74
N PHE A 43 -6.08 -8.47 60.50
CA PHE A 43 -5.65 -9.86 60.29
C PHE A 43 -6.66 -10.89 60.84
N ILE A 44 -7.61 -10.46 61.66
CA ILE A 44 -8.68 -11.28 62.20
C ILE A 44 -10.00 -10.54 61.99
N GLY A 45 -10.92 -11.16 61.24
CA GLY A 45 -12.23 -10.58 60.96
C GLY A 45 -13.17 -10.52 62.17
N SER A 46 -14.23 -9.71 62.09
CA SER A 46 -15.22 -9.51 63.17
C SER A 46 -15.99 -10.79 63.60
N ASN A 47 -15.92 -11.86 62.82
CA ASN A 47 -16.58 -13.15 63.07
C ASN A 47 -15.56 -14.25 63.45
N SER A 48 -14.49 -13.92 64.19
CA SER A 48 -13.51 -14.88 64.72
C SER A 48 -12.86 -15.80 63.68
N LYS A 49 -12.89 -15.44 62.44
CA LYS A 49 -12.19 -16.17 61.38
C LYS A 49 -10.89 -15.45 61.07
N VAL A 50 -9.77 -16.18 61.21
CA VAL A 50 -8.47 -15.75 60.71
C VAL A 50 -8.62 -15.55 59.22
N ILE A 51 -8.45 -14.30 58.75
CA ILE A 51 -8.35 -14.01 57.34
C ILE A 51 -6.98 -14.54 56.92
N LYS A 52 -6.90 -15.79 56.52
CA LYS A 52 -5.70 -16.33 55.84
C LYS A 52 -5.52 -15.55 54.57
N SER A 53 -4.66 -14.52 54.63
CA SER A 53 -4.05 -13.96 53.43
C SER A 53 -3.10 -15.00 52.84
N GLU A 54 -3.61 -16.10 52.38
CA GLU A 54 -2.85 -16.97 51.49
C GLU A 54 -2.78 -16.25 50.12
N ARG A 55 -1.90 -15.24 50.06
CA ARG A 55 -1.32 -14.89 48.76
C ARG A 55 -0.41 -16.04 48.42
N LYS A 56 -0.93 -17.03 47.69
CA LYS A 56 -0.10 -18.01 46.98
C LYS A 56 0.92 -17.20 46.20
N HIS A 57 2.20 -17.38 46.54
CA HIS A 57 3.28 -16.76 45.80
C HIS A 57 3.08 -17.12 44.31
N LEU A 58 3.02 -16.09 43.43
CA LEU A 58 2.90 -16.24 42.00
C LEU A 58 4.07 -17.02 41.42
N ILE A 59 5.19 -17.04 42.15
CA ILE A 59 6.44 -17.74 41.80
C ILE A 59 6.64 -18.82 42.85
N THR A 60 6.76 -20.06 42.45
CA THR A 60 7.14 -21.21 43.26
C THR A 60 8.64 -21.13 43.54
N GLU A 61 9.17 -21.78 44.59
CA GLU A 61 10.61 -21.85 44.93
C GLU A 61 11.52 -22.30 43.77
N ASN A 62 10.97 -22.88 42.71
CA ASN A 62 11.66 -23.32 41.49
C ASN A 62 11.51 -22.36 40.32
N ASP A 63 11.20 -21.05 40.49
CA ASP A 63 10.96 -20.09 39.39
C ASP A 63 9.82 -20.46 38.42
N GLU A 64 8.92 -21.39 38.76
CA GLU A 64 7.78 -21.76 37.95
C GLU A 64 6.56 -20.87 38.25
N ILE A 65 5.90 -20.40 37.18
CA ILE A 65 4.66 -19.59 37.26
C ILE A 65 3.51 -20.50 37.73
N ASN A 66 2.93 -20.24 38.86
CA ASN A 66 1.81 -21.00 39.40
C ASN A 66 0.49 -20.60 38.69
N LEU A 67 0.11 -21.32 37.65
CA LEU A 67 -1.12 -21.10 36.88
C LEU A 67 -2.40 -21.19 37.75
N ALA A 68 -2.40 -22.02 38.78
CA ALA A 68 -3.53 -22.13 39.72
C ALA A 68 -3.71 -20.87 40.54
N ALA A 69 -2.61 -20.23 40.94
CA ALA A 69 -2.66 -18.95 41.68
C ALA A 69 -3.21 -17.83 40.80
N ILE A 70 -2.86 -17.79 39.50
CA ILE A 70 -3.42 -16.81 38.55
C ILE A 70 -4.92 -17.01 38.40
N LEU A 71 -5.41 -18.25 38.28
CA LEU A 71 -6.84 -18.53 38.16
C LEU A 71 -7.62 -18.15 39.44
N ASP A 72 -7.02 -18.34 40.62
CA ASP A 72 -7.66 -17.95 41.88
C ASP A 72 -7.73 -16.40 42.02
N ILE A 73 -6.72 -15.66 41.55
CA ILE A 73 -6.73 -14.18 41.54
C ILE A 73 -7.80 -13.69 40.56
N ILE A 74 -7.90 -14.29 39.33
CA ILE A 74 -8.95 -13.96 38.36
C ILE A 74 -10.33 -14.17 38.95
N LYS A 75 -10.56 -15.24 39.71
CA LYS A 75 -11.84 -15.49 40.41
C LYS A 75 -12.13 -14.49 41.50
N LEU A 76 -11.13 -14.10 42.26
CA LEU A 76 -11.26 -13.12 43.37
C LEU A 76 -11.54 -11.71 42.83
N GLU A 77 -10.80 -11.29 41.81
CA GLU A 77 -10.87 -9.95 41.21
C GLU A 77 -11.78 -9.87 39.97
N LYS A 78 -12.65 -10.87 39.74
CA LYS A 78 -13.54 -10.96 38.58
C LYS A 78 -14.36 -9.68 38.32
N ILE A 79 -14.82 -9.00 39.38
CA ILE A 79 -15.63 -7.78 39.26
C ILE A 79 -14.76 -6.61 38.80
N PHE A 80 -13.53 -6.53 39.28
CA PHE A 80 -12.59 -5.49 38.85
C PHE A 80 -12.17 -5.70 37.38
N ILE A 81 -11.81 -6.94 37.00
CA ILE A 81 -11.46 -7.32 35.63
C ILE A 81 -12.62 -7.00 34.70
N LEU A 82 -13.85 -7.35 35.10
CA LEU A 82 -15.06 -7.08 34.30
C LEU A 82 -15.28 -5.56 34.10
N LYS A 83 -15.17 -4.76 35.19
CA LYS A 83 -15.34 -3.30 35.11
C LYS A 83 -14.30 -2.66 34.20
N LEU A 84 -13.03 -3.07 34.32
CA LEU A 84 -11.93 -2.53 33.53
C LEU A 84 -12.05 -2.94 32.05
N THR A 85 -12.40 -4.20 31.78
CA THR A 85 -12.68 -4.69 30.42
C THR A 85 -13.85 -3.92 29.78
N LEU A 86 -14.94 -3.72 30.53
CA LEU A 86 -16.10 -2.95 30.07
C LEU A 86 -15.73 -1.50 29.76
N PHE A 87 -14.88 -0.88 30.57
CA PHE A 87 -14.38 0.48 30.34
C PHE A 87 -13.61 0.60 29.02
N PHE A 88 -12.66 -0.31 28.73
CA PHE A 88 -11.95 -0.34 27.45
C PHE A 88 -12.88 -0.61 26.28
N THR A 89 -13.85 -1.53 26.45
CA THR A 89 -14.85 -1.83 25.42
C THR A 89 -15.70 -0.59 25.13
N MET A 90 -16.09 0.18 26.15
CA MET A 90 -16.85 1.41 25.98
C MET A 90 -16.06 2.47 25.22
N ILE A 91 -14.77 2.62 25.52
CA ILE A 91 -13.90 3.51 24.75
C ILE A 91 -13.82 3.07 23.29
N GLY A 92 -13.63 1.77 23.02
CA GLY A 92 -13.62 1.23 21.67
C GLY A 92 -14.93 1.44 20.91
N LEU A 93 -16.06 1.33 21.61
CA LEU A 93 -17.39 1.58 21.05
C LEU A 93 -17.55 3.07 20.67
N ILE A 94 -17.20 3.98 21.58
CA ILE A 94 -17.26 5.45 21.33
C ILE A 94 -16.36 5.80 20.16
N TYR A 95 -15.12 5.31 20.12
CA TYR A 95 -14.22 5.52 18.99
C TYR A 95 -14.81 4.99 17.67
N SER A 96 -15.38 3.78 17.68
CA SER A 96 -15.99 3.15 16.50
C SER A 96 -17.20 3.92 15.96
N LEU A 97 -17.93 4.64 16.81
CA LEU A 97 -19.07 5.48 16.42
C LEU A 97 -18.62 6.84 15.86
N LEU A 98 -17.56 7.43 16.44
CA LEU A 98 -17.03 8.75 16.05
C LEU A 98 -16.09 8.67 14.84
N ALA A 99 -15.53 7.51 14.53
CA ALA A 99 -14.60 7.34 13.43
C ALA A 99 -15.26 7.64 12.07
N THR A 100 -14.53 8.37 11.22
CA THR A 100 -14.97 8.76 9.87
C THR A 100 -15.31 7.56 9.00
N LEU A 101 -16.39 7.66 8.24
CA LEU A 101 -16.85 6.60 7.34
C LEU A 101 -16.06 6.69 6.03
N TYR A 102 -15.64 5.55 5.51
CA TYR A 102 -15.01 5.42 4.20
C TYR A 102 -15.80 4.45 3.34
N PHE A 103 -16.01 4.86 2.11
CA PHE A 103 -16.67 4.09 1.06
C PHE A 103 -15.63 3.66 0.04
N LYS A 104 -15.67 2.40 -0.36
CA LYS A 104 -14.75 1.80 -1.30
C LYS A 104 -15.43 1.65 -2.65
N SER A 105 -14.88 2.26 -3.69
CA SER A 105 -15.25 2.02 -5.08
C SER A 105 -14.12 1.33 -5.81
N THR A 106 -14.44 0.44 -6.75
CA THR A 106 -13.46 -0.41 -7.43
C THR A 106 -13.72 -0.37 -8.92
N ILE A 107 -12.64 -0.26 -9.70
CA ILE A 107 -12.64 -0.38 -11.14
C ILE A 107 -11.70 -1.51 -11.54
N SER A 108 -12.08 -2.28 -12.56
CA SER A 108 -11.26 -3.36 -13.11
C SER A 108 -10.97 -3.13 -14.58
N MET A 109 -9.73 -3.44 -14.97
CA MET A 109 -9.26 -3.24 -16.34
C MET A 109 -8.28 -4.33 -16.77
N TYR A 110 -8.30 -4.64 -18.05
CA TYR A 110 -7.32 -5.52 -18.67
C TYR A 110 -6.46 -4.74 -19.67
N PRO A 111 -5.14 -5.00 -19.72
CA PRO A 111 -4.34 -4.58 -20.86
C PRO A 111 -4.85 -5.31 -22.11
N ALA A 112 -5.17 -4.55 -23.18
CA ALA A 112 -5.71 -5.13 -24.39
C ALA A 112 -4.60 -5.68 -25.30
N GLY A 113 -4.78 -6.90 -25.73
CA GLY A 113 -4.29 -7.62 -26.90
C GLY A 113 -2.78 -7.70 -27.17
N GLU A 114 -2.09 -6.64 -27.48
CA GLU A 114 -0.69 -6.73 -27.95
C GLU A 114 0.34 -6.57 -26.82
N LEU A 115 -0.06 -6.19 -25.61
CA LEU A 115 0.83 -6.20 -24.45
C LEU A 115 1.18 -7.61 -23.94
N SER A 116 0.41 -8.62 -24.35
CA SER A 116 0.63 -10.01 -23.91
C SER A 116 1.26 -10.94 -24.96
N GLN A 117 1.36 -10.56 -26.24
CA GLN A 117 1.92 -11.42 -27.26
C GLN A 117 2.65 -10.66 -28.36
N SER A 118 3.98 -10.74 -28.34
CA SER A 118 4.85 -10.44 -29.47
C SER A 118 4.84 -11.54 -30.54
N SER A 119 3.75 -12.25 -30.74
CA SER A 119 3.60 -13.35 -31.70
C SER A 119 2.58 -13.04 -32.76
N GLY A 120 2.92 -12.12 -33.65
CA GLY A 120 2.21 -11.87 -34.89
C GLY A 120 3.23 -11.65 -36.02
N VAL A 121 2.74 -11.34 -37.23
CA VAL A 121 3.53 -11.02 -38.43
C VAL A 121 4.72 -10.06 -38.15
N LEU A 122 4.62 -9.22 -37.09
CA LEU A 122 5.73 -8.39 -36.58
C LEU A 122 6.91 -9.20 -36.03
N GLY A 123 6.69 -10.38 -35.43
CA GLY A 123 7.77 -11.23 -34.95
C GLY A 123 8.67 -11.79 -36.03
N GLU A 124 8.12 -12.15 -37.18
CA GLU A 124 8.88 -12.59 -38.34
C GLU A 124 9.66 -11.43 -38.99
N PHE A 125 9.07 -10.22 -39.05
CA PHE A 125 9.78 -9.03 -39.55
C PHE A 125 10.88 -8.54 -38.59
N GLN A 126 10.71 -8.68 -37.27
CA GLN A 126 11.80 -8.41 -36.33
C GLN A 126 13.01 -9.34 -36.51
N GLY A 127 12.76 -10.61 -36.90
CA GLY A 127 13.81 -11.54 -37.29
C GLY A 127 14.62 -11.06 -38.48
N LEU A 128 13.94 -10.60 -39.52
CA LEU A 128 14.56 -10.05 -40.72
C LEU A 128 15.28 -8.72 -40.45
N ALA A 129 14.69 -7.80 -39.68
CA ALA A 129 15.33 -6.54 -39.33
C ALA A 129 16.62 -6.74 -38.50
N LYS A 130 16.67 -7.74 -37.63
CA LYS A 130 17.90 -8.15 -36.93
C LYS A 130 18.99 -8.67 -37.85
N THR A 131 18.61 -9.40 -38.89
CA THR A 131 19.54 -9.95 -39.90
C THR A 131 20.20 -8.85 -40.74
N PHE A 132 19.50 -7.75 -40.96
CA PHE A 132 20.02 -6.57 -41.69
C PHE A 132 20.66 -5.52 -40.80
N GLY A 133 21.01 -5.83 -39.54
CA GLY A 133 21.70 -4.91 -38.64
C GLY A 133 20.84 -3.76 -38.11
N MET A 134 19.51 -3.76 -38.39
CA MET A 134 18.54 -2.81 -37.86
C MET A 134 17.94 -3.27 -36.51
N GLY A 135 18.75 -3.94 -35.71
CA GLY A 135 18.36 -4.50 -34.40
C GLY A 135 18.00 -3.48 -33.31
N SER A 136 17.76 -2.24 -33.68
CA SER A 136 17.41 -1.14 -32.76
C SER A 136 15.89 -0.92 -32.58
N LEU A 137 15.05 -1.73 -33.22
CA LEU A 137 13.64 -1.77 -32.82
C LEU A 137 13.57 -2.63 -31.56
N GLY A 138 13.83 -2.00 -30.40
CA GLY A 138 13.70 -2.62 -29.10
C GLY A 138 12.31 -3.23 -28.90
N PRO A 139 12.13 -4.12 -27.91
CA PRO A 139 10.81 -4.61 -27.57
C PRO A 139 9.89 -3.41 -27.33
N ALA A 140 8.64 -3.50 -27.84
CA ALA A 140 7.63 -2.46 -27.60
C ALA A 140 7.61 -2.13 -26.10
N PRO A 141 7.62 -0.85 -25.70
CA PRO A 141 7.65 -0.49 -24.31
C PRO A 141 6.44 -1.10 -23.60
N THR A 142 6.73 -1.93 -22.63
CA THR A 142 5.72 -2.48 -21.74
C THR A 142 5.40 -1.43 -20.69
N TYR A 143 4.23 -0.83 -20.79
CA TYR A 143 3.75 0.12 -19.79
C TYR A 143 3.24 -0.64 -18.58
N ASN A 144 3.91 -0.46 -17.42
CA ASN A 144 3.44 -0.99 -16.15
C ASN A 144 2.29 -0.08 -15.65
N ILE A 145 1.05 -0.55 -15.78
CA ILE A 145 -0.14 0.20 -15.37
C ILE A 145 -0.12 0.55 -13.87
N PRO A 146 0.23 -0.36 -12.94
CA PRO A 146 0.42 -0.02 -11.53
C PRO A 146 1.36 1.15 -11.28
N ASP A 147 2.48 1.26 -12.01
CA ASP A 147 3.44 2.36 -11.84
C ASP A 147 2.87 3.69 -12.32
N ILE A 148 2.09 3.69 -13.40
CA ILE A 148 1.39 4.88 -13.89
C ILE A 148 0.40 5.37 -12.83
N ILE A 149 -0.38 4.46 -12.21
CA ILE A 149 -1.36 4.80 -11.18
C ILE A 149 -0.66 5.32 -9.92
N ASN A 150 0.47 4.73 -9.53
CA ASN A 150 1.24 5.14 -8.37
C ASN A 150 2.09 6.39 -8.64
N SER A 151 2.11 6.91 -9.87
CA SER A 151 2.93 8.06 -10.22
C SER A 151 2.50 9.31 -9.45
N ARG A 152 3.50 10.08 -8.98
CA ARG A 152 3.27 11.38 -8.33
C ARG A 152 2.50 12.37 -9.24
N ARG A 153 2.69 12.27 -10.56
CA ARG A 153 2.04 13.14 -11.54
C ARG A 153 0.52 12.95 -11.50
N LEU A 154 0.06 11.70 -11.58
CA LEU A 154 -1.38 11.39 -11.52
C LEU A 154 -1.98 11.77 -10.16
N LYS A 155 -1.30 11.43 -9.05
CA LYS A 155 -1.78 11.78 -7.70
C LYS A 155 -1.89 13.30 -7.51
N LYS A 156 -0.92 14.06 -8.02
CA LYS A 156 -0.97 15.54 -8.00
C LYS A 156 -2.15 16.07 -8.80
N ASP A 157 -2.40 15.51 -9.96
CA ASP A 157 -3.51 15.89 -10.84
C ASP A 157 -4.86 15.63 -10.16
N ILE A 158 -5.04 14.46 -9.54
CA ILE A 158 -6.23 14.11 -8.77
C ILE A 158 -6.44 15.08 -7.59
N VAL A 159 -5.37 15.43 -6.86
CA VAL A 159 -5.43 16.35 -5.71
C VAL A 159 -5.83 17.75 -6.11
N GLN A 160 -5.37 18.24 -7.26
CA GLN A 160 -5.62 19.60 -7.73
C GLN A 160 -6.93 19.75 -8.52
N LYS A 161 -7.46 18.64 -9.04
CA LYS A 161 -8.71 18.62 -9.80
C LYS A 161 -9.90 19.00 -8.92
N ILE A 162 -10.84 19.72 -9.51
CA ILE A 162 -12.10 20.10 -8.84
C ILE A 162 -13.10 18.95 -8.94
N TRP A 163 -13.55 18.46 -7.79
CA TRP A 163 -14.51 17.38 -7.65
C TRP A 163 -15.82 17.90 -7.06
N LYS A 164 -16.94 17.52 -7.65
CA LYS A 164 -18.26 17.79 -7.09
C LYS A 164 -18.63 16.67 -6.14
N THR A 165 -18.99 17.01 -4.91
CA THR A 165 -19.41 16.09 -3.86
C THR A 165 -20.71 16.56 -3.22
N GLN A 166 -21.33 15.71 -2.41
CA GLN A 166 -22.55 16.12 -1.68
C GLN A 166 -22.29 17.32 -0.76
N ASN A 167 -21.12 17.41 -0.15
CA ASN A 167 -20.75 18.49 0.75
C ASN A 167 -20.27 19.77 0.01
N PHE A 168 -19.82 19.64 -1.23
CA PHE A 168 -19.33 20.73 -2.07
C PHE A 168 -19.96 20.65 -3.47
N PRO A 169 -21.22 21.11 -3.64
CA PRO A 169 -21.91 21.02 -4.93
C PRO A 169 -21.26 21.86 -6.03
N GLU A 170 -20.65 22.99 -5.66
CA GLU A 170 -19.88 23.84 -6.60
C GLU A 170 -18.55 23.22 -7.00
N GLY A 171 -18.06 22.25 -6.25
CA GLY A 171 -16.81 21.57 -6.44
C GLY A 171 -15.69 22.08 -5.53
N SER A 172 -14.80 21.17 -5.14
CA SER A 172 -13.61 21.48 -4.35
C SER A 172 -12.45 20.58 -4.78
N ASN A 173 -11.22 21.02 -4.56
CA ASN A 173 -10.06 20.15 -4.68
C ASN A 173 -9.90 19.30 -3.41
N LEU A 174 -9.06 18.26 -3.43
CA LEU A 174 -8.90 17.38 -2.27
C LEU A 174 -8.24 18.06 -1.07
N VAL A 175 -7.43 19.11 -1.27
CA VAL A 175 -6.84 19.89 -0.17
C VAL A 175 -7.93 20.56 0.66
N THR A 176 -8.90 21.18 -0.01
CA THR A 176 -10.06 21.83 0.63
C THR A 176 -11.07 20.81 1.17
N PHE A 177 -11.26 19.70 0.45
CA PHE A 177 -12.15 18.60 0.87
C PHE A 177 -11.71 17.99 2.21
N TRP A 178 -10.39 17.80 2.41
CA TRP A 178 -9.82 17.28 3.68
C TRP A 178 -9.49 18.38 4.69
N GLU A 179 -9.81 19.65 4.35
CA GLU A 179 -9.56 20.81 5.21
C GLU A 179 -8.09 20.91 5.68
N LEU A 180 -7.14 20.56 4.80
CA LEU A 180 -5.72 20.59 5.13
C LEU A 180 -5.18 22.03 5.27
N ASP A 181 -5.87 22.99 4.67
CA ASP A 181 -5.61 24.44 4.76
C ASP A 181 -6.02 25.02 6.12
N LYS A 182 -6.92 24.33 6.86
CA LYS A 182 -7.39 24.79 8.17
C LYS A 182 -6.49 24.32 9.31
N PRO A 183 -6.21 25.15 10.32
CA PRO A 183 -5.42 24.72 11.47
C PRO A 183 -6.17 23.65 12.27
N LYS A 184 -5.72 22.41 12.25
CA LYS A 184 -6.29 21.33 13.08
C LYS A 184 -6.00 21.62 14.55
N PHE A 185 -7.06 21.81 15.37
CA PHE A 185 -7.00 22.16 16.79
C PHE A 185 -6.23 21.11 17.62
N PHE A 186 -6.28 19.83 17.24
CA PHE A 186 -5.59 18.73 17.90
C PHE A 186 -4.89 17.84 16.86
N SER A 187 -3.57 17.98 16.71
CA SER A 187 -2.78 17.05 15.91
C SER A 187 -1.61 16.49 16.74
N PRO A 188 -1.69 15.23 17.21
CA PRO A 188 -0.62 14.58 17.99
C PRO A 188 0.72 14.59 17.23
N ARG A 189 0.67 14.50 15.89
CA ARG A 189 1.83 14.55 15.01
C ARG A 189 2.57 15.90 15.08
N LYS A 190 1.82 17.02 15.19
CA LYS A 190 2.42 18.37 15.37
C LYS A 190 3.04 18.54 16.75
N TRP A 191 2.52 17.84 17.76
CA TRP A 191 3.09 17.86 19.10
C TRP A 191 4.43 17.10 19.16
N ILE A 192 4.51 15.93 18.55
CA ILE A 192 5.73 15.12 18.44
C ILE A 192 6.77 15.82 17.53
N SER A 193 6.33 16.49 16.44
CA SER A 193 7.24 17.21 15.54
C SER A 193 7.92 18.44 16.15
N LYS A 194 7.44 18.95 17.31
CA LYS A 194 8.14 19.99 18.07
C LYS A 194 9.46 19.51 18.69
N PHE A 195 9.60 18.21 18.92
CA PHE A 195 10.80 17.59 19.47
C PHE A 195 11.80 17.12 18.42
N LEU A 196 11.42 17.11 17.12
CA LEU A 196 12.35 16.77 16.04
C LEU A 196 13.03 18.02 15.49
N PRO A 197 14.33 17.96 15.17
CA PRO A 197 15.05 19.09 14.56
C PRO A 197 14.38 19.45 13.21
N LYS A 198 13.95 20.72 13.10
CA LYS A 198 13.39 21.25 11.86
C LYS A 198 14.54 21.59 10.93
N GLY A 199 14.65 20.85 9.82
CA GLY A 199 15.44 21.32 8.69
C GLY A 199 14.84 22.64 8.16
N ASN A 200 15.65 23.67 7.96
CA ASN A 200 15.25 24.96 7.41
C ASN A 200 14.96 24.83 5.90
N PHE A 201 13.88 24.13 5.54
CA PHE A 201 13.36 24.13 4.17
C PHE A 201 12.23 25.15 4.08
N ILE A 202 12.48 26.24 3.34
CA ILE A 202 11.45 27.18 2.90
C ILE A 202 10.69 26.51 1.73
N ALA A 203 9.82 25.57 2.05
CA ALA A 203 8.89 25.03 1.07
C ALA A 203 7.70 26.00 0.95
N ASP A 204 7.32 26.31 -0.27
CA ASP A 204 6.06 27.01 -0.56
C ASP A 204 4.91 26.32 0.20
N SER A 205 4.12 27.12 0.93
CA SER A 205 3.02 26.61 1.76
C SER A 205 2.06 25.74 0.95
N ASN A 206 1.74 26.15 -0.29
CA ASN A 206 0.87 25.39 -1.19
C ASN A 206 1.50 24.07 -1.64
N ALA A 207 2.80 24.06 -1.94
CA ALA A 207 3.51 22.85 -2.32
C ALA A 207 3.52 21.81 -1.18
N LYS A 208 3.59 22.28 0.08
CA LYS A 208 3.51 21.43 1.27
C LYS A 208 2.14 20.81 1.45
N LEU A 209 1.06 21.61 1.30
CA LEU A 209 -0.32 21.12 1.40
C LEU A 209 -0.64 20.08 0.31
N ILE A 210 -0.19 20.32 -0.93
CA ILE A 210 -0.33 19.37 -2.03
C ILE A 210 0.44 18.08 -1.72
N HIS A 211 1.65 18.18 -1.17
CA HIS A 211 2.44 16.99 -0.80
C HIS A 211 1.75 16.17 0.29
N GLU A 212 1.22 16.83 1.33
CA GLU A 212 0.47 16.15 2.40
C GLU A 212 -0.81 15.48 1.84
N ALA A 213 -1.53 16.17 0.96
CA ALA A 213 -2.69 15.60 0.29
C ALA A 213 -2.36 14.40 -0.62
N ILE A 214 -1.19 14.41 -1.28
CA ILE A 214 -0.72 13.27 -2.09
C ILE A 214 -0.42 12.06 -1.19
N LEU A 215 0.17 12.26 -0.02
CA LEU A 215 0.45 11.17 0.93
C LEU A 215 -0.85 10.58 1.50
N ASP A 216 -1.81 11.45 1.87
CA ASP A 216 -3.11 10.99 2.35
C ASP A 216 -3.87 10.22 1.25
N LEU A 217 -3.76 10.66 -0.01
CA LEU A 217 -4.36 9.97 -1.16
C LEU A 217 -3.70 8.60 -1.42
N ASP A 218 -2.39 8.49 -1.22
CA ASP A 218 -1.64 7.25 -1.44
C ASP A 218 -2.15 6.11 -0.54
N ASP A 219 -2.45 6.40 0.71
CA ASP A 219 -3.02 5.45 1.67
C ASP A 219 -4.46 5.00 1.31
N LEU A 220 -5.14 5.76 0.45
CA LEU A 220 -6.53 5.53 0.04
C LEU A 220 -6.66 4.84 -1.32
N ILE A 221 -5.58 4.75 -2.10
CA ILE A 221 -5.51 4.05 -3.38
C ILE A 221 -4.89 2.68 -3.15
N THR A 222 -5.56 1.63 -3.63
CA THR A 222 -5.00 0.27 -3.62
C THR A 222 -5.06 -0.29 -5.03
N VAL A 223 -3.91 -0.63 -5.60
CA VAL A 223 -3.79 -1.28 -6.90
C VAL A 223 -3.41 -2.73 -6.68
N ARG A 224 -4.10 -3.66 -7.34
CA ARG A 224 -3.81 -5.09 -7.33
C ARG A 224 -3.77 -5.60 -8.76
N GLU A 225 -2.74 -6.34 -9.08
CA GLU A 225 -2.60 -7.07 -10.33
C GLU A 225 -2.75 -8.55 -10.03
N GLU A 226 -3.65 -9.21 -10.71
CA GLU A 226 -3.88 -10.65 -10.58
C GLU A 226 -3.01 -11.41 -11.60
N ILE A 227 -2.77 -12.69 -11.34
CA ILE A 227 -2.02 -13.58 -12.25
C ILE A 227 -2.67 -13.63 -13.65
N SER A 228 -3.98 -13.41 -13.73
CA SER A 228 -4.74 -13.31 -14.98
C SER A 228 -4.43 -12.07 -15.82
N GLY A 229 -3.64 -11.12 -15.28
CA GLY A 229 -3.41 -9.80 -15.87
C GLY A 229 -4.54 -8.80 -15.59
N LEU A 230 -5.56 -9.18 -14.79
CA LEU A 230 -6.59 -8.25 -14.35
C LEU A 230 -6.00 -7.25 -13.36
N ILE A 231 -6.16 -5.97 -13.66
CA ILE A 231 -5.73 -4.88 -12.77
C ILE A 231 -6.97 -4.29 -12.11
N THR A 232 -7.00 -4.37 -10.79
CA THR A 232 -8.08 -3.87 -9.95
C THR A 232 -7.59 -2.66 -9.16
N VAL A 233 -8.25 -1.51 -9.36
CA VAL A 233 -7.96 -0.27 -8.63
C VAL A 233 -9.11 0.03 -7.69
N SER A 234 -8.81 0.12 -6.40
CA SER A 234 -9.78 0.41 -5.35
C SER A 234 -9.46 1.76 -4.71
N ILE A 235 -10.45 2.61 -4.61
CA ILE A 235 -10.36 3.94 -4.02
C ILE A 235 -11.28 4.00 -2.80
N MET A 236 -10.75 4.49 -1.69
CA MET A 236 -11.53 4.74 -0.48
C MET A 236 -11.67 6.24 -0.23
N MET A 237 -12.90 6.74 -0.13
CA MET A 237 -13.19 8.15 0.19
C MET A 237 -14.34 8.25 1.19
N GLN A 238 -14.46 9.43 1.82
CA GLN A 238 -15.56 9.74 2.73
C GLN A 238 -16.89 9.93 1.99
N ASP A 239 -16.83 10.29 0.72
CA ASP A 239 -18.00 10.42 -0.17
C ASP A 239 -17.97 9.28 -1.20
N PRO A 240 -19.05 8.48 -1.32
CA PRO A 240 -19.11 7.35 -2.24
C PRO A 240 -19.05 7.78 -3.71
N THR A 241 -19.62 8.92 -4.06
CA THR A 241 -19.60 9.44 -5.43
C THR A 241 -18.21 9.92 -5.81
N LEU A 242 -17.49 10.53 -4.87
CA LEU A 242 -16.10 10.94 -5.06
C LEU A 242 -15.18 9.73 -5.26
N ALA A 243 -15.37 8.65 -4.49
CA ALA A 243 -14.61 7.42 -4.65
C ALA A 243 -14.74 6.84 -6.08
N ALA A 244 -15.98 6.76 -6.59
CA ALA A 244 -16.26 6.29 -7.93
C ALA A 244 -15.69 7.21 -9.01
N ASN A 245 -15.86 8.51 -8.85
CA ASN A 245 -15.36 9.50 -9.81
C ASN A 245 -13.84 9.49 -9.92
N ILE A 246 -13.12 9.38 -8.80
CA ILE A 246 -11.65 9.26 -8.80
C ILE A 246 -11.22 7.94 -9.45
N ALA A 247 -11.87 6.82 -9.15
CA ALA A 247 -11.54 5.53 -9.73
C ALA A 247 -11.71 5.55 -11.27
N ASN A 248 -12.84 6.07 -11.76
CA ASN A 248 -13.09 6.22 -13.19
C ASN A 248 -12.11 7.21 -13.85
N TYR A 249 -11.75 8.28 -13.16
CA TYR A 249 -10.75 9.22 -13.63
C TYR A 249 -9.37 8.57 -13.80
N ILE A 250 -8.94 7.76 -12.83
CA ILE A 250 -7.68 7.01 -12.92
C ILE A 250 -7.67 6.11 -14.15
N ALA A 251 -8.74 5.37 -14.41
CA ALA A 251 -8.81 4.48 -15.57
C ALA A 251 -8.75 5.26 -16.89
N ASN A 252 -9.47 6.36 -17.00
CA ASN A 252 -9.42 7.22 -18.19
C ASN A 252 -8.03 7.84 -18.37
N TYR A 253 -7.41 8.35 -17.29
CA TYR A 253 -6.06 8.89 -17.34
C TYR A 253 -5.03 7.86 -17.83
N VAL A 254 -5.09 6.62 -17.31
CA VAL A 254 -4.17 5.54 -17.72
C VAL A 254 -4.38 5.21 -19.19
N LYS A 255 -5.64 5.11 -19.63
CA LYS A 255 -5.98 4.87 -21.05
C LYS A 255 -5.41 5.97 -21.95
N ASP A 256 -5.66 7.24 -21.60
CA ASP A 256 -5.23 8.38 -22.40
C ASP A 256 -3.70 8.52 -22.39
N PHE A 257 -3.06 8.29 -21.26
CA PHE A 257 -1.59 8.32 -21.12
C PHE A 257 -0.92 7.27 -22.01
N ILE A 258 -1.38 6.02 -21.97
CA ILE A 258 -0.80 4.94 -22.77
C ILE A 258 -1.07 5.18 -24.25
N SER A 259 -2.28 5.60 -24.64
CA SER A 259 -2.60 5.92 -26.02
C SER A 259 -1.72 7.05 -26.56
N TYR A 260 -1.53 8.11 -25.78
CA TYR A 260 -0.67 9.24 -26.16
C TYR A 260 0.80 8.82 -26.33
N GLU A 261 1.35 8.07 -25.38
CA GLU A 261 2.75 7.64 -25.44
C GLU A 261 3.00 6.68 -26.62
N GLN A 262 2.08 5.76 -26.90
CA GLN A 262 2.20 4.87 -28.06
C GLN A 262 2.10 5.61 -29.39
N HIS A 263 1.16 6.56 -29.52
CA HIS A 263 1.07 7.37 -30.73
C HIS A 263 2.36 8.18 -30.94
N ARG A 264 2.89 8.76 -29.88
CA ARG A 264 4.16 9.51 -29.90
C ARG A 264 5.34 8.64 -30.31
N GLU A 265 5.36 7.40 -29.88
CA GLU A 265 6.41 6.44 -30.23
C GLU A 265 6.28 5.98 -31.68
N ALA A 266 5.06 5.62 -32.13
CA ALA A 266 4.79 5.28 -33.52
C ALA A 266 5.18 6.42 -34.45
N GLN A 267 4.88 7.67 -34.10
CA GLN A 267 5.29 8.86 -34.83
C GLN A 267 6.80 9.01 -34.94
N ARG A 268 7.53 8.79 -33.83
CA ARG A 268 9.01 8.84 -33.83
C ARG A 268 9.58 7.74 -34.72
N ASN A 269 9.03 6.52 -34.63
CA ASN A 269 9.46 5.40 -35.46
C ASN A 269 9.22 5.68 -36.93
N ARG A 270 8.02 6.15 -37.32
CA ARG A 270 7.74 6.52 -38.69
C ARG A 270 8.73 7.58 -39.21
N LYS A 271 8.99 8.63 -38.43
CA LYS A 271 9.93 9.67 -38.82
C LYS A 271 11.36 9.13 -38.99
N PHE A 272 11.83 8.29 -38.10
CA PHE A 272 13.13 7.64 -38.21
C PHE A 272 13.25 6.81 -39.49
N VAL A 273 12.23 5.98 -39.78
CA VAL A 273 12.23 5.16 -41.03
C VAL A 273 12.10 6.04 -42.29
N GLU A 274 11.41 7.19 -42.20
CA GLU A 274 11.31 8.16 -43.29
C GLU A 274 12.67 8.77 -43.63
N ASP A 275 13.46 9.15 -42.61
CA ASP A 275 14.81 9.66 -42.81
C ASP A 275 15.72 8.59 -43.41
N GLN A 276 15.66 7.34 -42.93
CA GLN A 276 16.41 6.20 -43.51
C GLN A 276 16.00 5.91 -44.98
N LYS A 277 14.69 6.03 -45.31
CA LYS A 277 14.20 5.87 -46.64
C LYS A 277 14.79 6.93 -47.59
N SER A 278 14.88 8.17 -47.12
CA SER A 278 15.48 9.28 -47.86
C SER A 278 16.95 9.02 -48.16
N ASP A 279 17.71 8.59 -47.14
CA ASP A 279 19.13 8.29 -47.25
C ASP A 279 19.39 7.11 -48.22
N ALA A 280 18.60 6.02 -48.07
CA ALA A 280 18.69 4.87 -48.96
C ALA A 280 18.36 5.23 -50.42
N LYS A 281 17.39 6.14 -50.64
CA LYS A 281 17.06 6.63 -51.96
C LYS A 281 18.23 7.39 -52.61
N ILE A 282 18.88 8.29 -51.82
CA ILE A 282 20.04 9.04 -52.27
C ILE A 282 21.19 8.08 -52.67
N GLN A 283 21.47 7.07 -51.83
CA GLN A 283 22.51 6.07 -52.14
C GLN A 283 22.22 5.26 -53.37
N PHE A 284 20.95 4.89 -53.58
CA PHE A 284 20.51 4.19 -54.80
C PHE A 284 20.67 5.08 -56.05
N GLU A 285 20.22 6.34 -56.00
CA GLU A 285 20.37 7.31 -57.10
C GLU A 285 21.85 7.58 -57.44
N LEU A 286 22.72 7.74 -56.42
CA LEU A 286 24.16 7.87 -56.61
C LEU A 286 24.78 6.64 -57.25
N SER A 287 24.39 5.43 -56.89
CA SER A 287 24.90 4.20 -57.52
C SER A 287 24.47 4.10 -59.00
N GLU A 288 23.26 4.54 -59.35
CA GLU A 288 22.82 4.62 -60.72
C GLU A 288 23.59 5.64 -61.57
N GLU A 289 23.90 6.82 -60.97
CA GLU A 289 24.69 7.86 -61.58
C GLU A 289 26.12 7.41 -61.83
N LEU A 290 26.76 6.72 -60.89
CA LEU A 290 28.07 6.13 -61.04
C LEU A 290 28.14 5.14 -62.20
N LEU A 291 27.22 4.24 -62.31
CA LEU A 291 27.18 3.29 -63.43
C LEU A 291 26.93 4.01 -64.75
N THR A 292 26.03 4.99 -64.77
CA THR A 292 25.71 5.77 -65.97
C THR A 292 26.95 6.55 -66.47
N SER A 293 27.68 7.19 -65.53
CA SER A 293 28.91 7.91 -65.83
C SER A 293 30.02 6.98 -66.32
N PHE A 294 30.14 5.77 -65.72
CA PHE A 294 31.07 4.75 -66.15
C PHE A 294 30.75 4.27 -67.60
N ARG A 295 29.46 3.95 -67.91
CA ARG A 295 29.03 3.54 -69.23
C ARG A 295 29.27 4.60 -70.31
N LYS A 296 29.13 5.89 -70.00
CA LYS A 296 29.47 7.00 -70.89
C LYS A 296 30.94 7.06 -71.24
N LYS A 297 31.80 6.80 -70.26
CA LYS A 297 33.27 6.84 -70.43
C LYS A 297 33.81 5.58 -71.09
N HIS A 298 33.19 4.41 -70.86
CA HIS A 298 33.65 3.11 -71.34
C HIS A 298 32.53 2.38 -72.11
N PRO A 299 32.35 2.65 -73.46
CA PRO A 299 31.40 1.95 -74.25
C PRO A 299 31.70 0.46 -74.37
N ILE A 300 30.71 -0.43 -74.37
CA ILE A 300 30.81 -1.91 -74.33
C ILE A 300 31.75 -2.47 -75.35
N PRO A 301 31.75 -2.02 -76.68
CA PRO A 301 32.61 -2.63 -77.69
C PRO A 301 34.11 -2.56 -77.41
N ARG A 302 34.55 -1.84 -76.41
CA ARG A 302 35.99 -1.62 -76.07
C ARG A 302 36.31 -2.07 -74.60
N ASP A 303 35.44 -2.88 -74.00
CA ASP A 303 35.71 -3.33 -72.65
C ASP A 303 36.81 -4.37 -72.55
N THR A 304 37.83 -4.06 -71.72
CA THR A 304 38.81 -5.04 -71.30
C THR A 304 38.22 -5.87 -70.12
N PRO A 305 38.82 -7.04 -69.78
CA PRO A 305 38.38 -7.87 -68.63
C PRO A 305 38.28 -7.08 -67.32
N GLU A 306 39.17 -6.10 -67.06
CA GLU A 306 39.14 -5.25 -65.88
C GLU A 306 37.95 -4.29 -65.89
N LEU A 307 37.61 -3.70 -67.06
CA LEU A 307 36.44 -2.84 -67.22
C LEU A 307 35.14 -3.61 -67.06
N GLN A 308 35.07 -4.87 -67.57
CA GLN A 308 33.93 -5.74 -67.36
C GLN A 308 33.72 -6.05 -65.85
N MET A 309 34.83 -6.34 -65.12
CA MET A 309 34.77 -6.58 -63.68
C MET A 309 34.32 -5.34 -62.91
N GLN A 310 34.80 -4.14 -63.26
CA GLN A 310 34.36 -2.88 -62.68
C GLN A 310 32.88 -2.61 -62.90
N ARG A 311 32.38 -2.87 -64.14
CA ARG A 311 30.96 -2.76 -64.49
C ARG A 311 30.11 -3.69 -63.65
N SER A 312 30.50 -4.97 -63.55
CA SER A 312 29.78 -5.95 -62.75
C SER A 312 29.71 -5.56 -61.29
N ARG A 313 30.79 -4.98 -60.72
CA ARG A 313 30.78 -4.43 -59.32
C ARG A 313 29.81 -3.26 -59.17
N LEU A 314 29.74 -2.34 -60.13
CA LEU A 314 28.81 -1.21 -60.10
C LEU A 314 27.37 -1.69 -60.24
N GLU A 315 27.10 -2.67 -61.10
CA GLU A 315 25.78 -3.30 -61.27
C GLU A 315 25.33 -4.03 -60.01
N SER A 316 26.21 -4.78 -59.34
CA SER A 316 25.95 -5.42 -58.06
C SER A 316 25.66 -4.38 -56.96
N GLY A 317 26.40 -3.26 -56.92
CA GLY A 317 26.16 -2.18 -55.97
C GLY A 317 24.80 -1.50 -56.14
N ILE A 318 24.33 -1.38 -57.39
CA ILE A 318 22.97 -0.87 -57.67
C ILE A 318 21.90 -1.86 -57.17
N GLU A 319 22.06 -3.16 -57.41
CA GLU A 319 21.09 -4.17 -56.96
C GLU A 319 21.03 -4.23 -55.42
N GLU A 320 22.20 -4.11 -54.74
CA GLU A 320 22.29 -4.01 -53.27
C GLU A 320 21.54 -2.75 -52.74
N ASN A 321 21.87 -1.57 -53.25
CA ASN A 321 21.24 -0.32 -52.83
C ASN A 321 19.72 -0.29 -53.16
N ARG A 322 19.32 -0.89 -54.30
CA ARG A 322 17.93 -1.05 -54.65
C ARG A 322 17.17 -1.93 -53.70
N ALA A 323 17.74 -3.09 -53.33
CA ALA A 323 17.15 -4.00 -52.37
C ALA A 323 16.96 -3.34 -50.99
N VAL A 324 17.97 -2.59 -50.52
CA VAL A 324 17.90 -1.81 -49.27
C VAL A 324 16.78 -0.76 -49.37
N TYR A 325 16.74 0.05 -50.41
CA TYR A 325 15.69 1.05 -50.60
C TYR A 325 14.28 0.45 -50.61
N ILE A 326 14.08 -0.65 -51.31
CA ILE A 326 12.76 -1.33 -51.35
C ILE A 326 12.37 -1.83 -49.96
N THR A 327 13.31 -2.42 -49.23
CA THR A 327 13.05 -2.94 -47.86
C THR A 327 12.68 -1.81 -46.92
N ILE A 328 13.43 -0.70 -46.91
CA ILE A 328 13.16 0.45 -46.03
C ILE A 328 11.83 1.12 -46.42
N ARG A 329 11.51 1.19 -47.72
CA ARG A 329 10.22 1.69 -48.23
C ARG A 329 9.05 0.85 -47.68
N GLN A 330 9.17 -0.46 -47.66
CA GLN A 330 8.15 -1.35 -47.11
C GLN A 330 7.98 -1.10 -45.59
N GLN A 331 9.10 -0.96 -44.85
CA GLN A 331 9.07 -0.63 -43.46
C GLN A 331 8.41 0.73 -43.14
N TYR A 332 8.65 1.72 -44.03
CA TYR A 332 7.99 3.02 -43.90
C TYR A 332 6.45 2.92 -44.05
N GLU A 333 5.97 2.14 -44.99
CA GLU A 333 4.53 1.92 -45.14
C GLU A 333 3.93 1.19 -43.92
N ILE A 334 4.66 0.23 -43.36
CA ILE A 334 4.25 -0.44 -42.14
C ILE A 334 4.20 0.56 -40.95
N ALA A 335 5.25 1.35 -40.75
CA ALA A 335 5.32 2.34 -39.68
C ALA A 335 4.21 3.40 -39.80
N LYS A 336 3.86 3.80 -41.04
CA LYS A 336 2.75 4.71 -41.34
C LYS A 336 1.39 4.09 -40.97
N ILE A 337 1.20 2.81 -41.23
CA ILE A 337 0.00 2.08 -40.84
C ILE A 337 -0.08 1.97 -39.31
N GLU A 338 1.05 1.72 -38.66
CA GLU A 338 1.09 1.64 -37.20
C GLU A 338 0.75 2.97 -36.50
N GLU A 339 1.25 4.10 -37.04
CA GLU A 339 0.90 5.44 -36.54
C GLU A 339 -0.60 5.74 -36.74
N ALA A 340 -1.19 5.29 -37.88
CA ALA A 340 -2.59 5.51 -38.18
C ALA A 340 -3.57 4.60 -37.42
N LYS A 341 -3.09 3.50 -36.81
CA LYS A 341 -3.94 2.58 -36.07
C LYS A 341 -4.31 3.19 -34.71
N GLU A 342 -5.60 3.37 -34.46
CA GLU A 342 -6.13 3.56 -33.10
C GLU A 342 -6.15 2.20 -32.39
N LYS A 343 -5.22 1.99 -31.48
CA LYS A 343 -5.17 0.76 -30.67
C LYS A 343 -5.91 0.98 -29.37
N LEU A 344 -6.93 0.17 -29.10
CA LEU A 344 -7.53 0.04 -27.78
C LEU A 344 -6.56 -0.77 -26.91
N LEU A 345 -5.86 -0.08 -26.00
CA LEU A 345 -4.78 -0.68 -25.23
C LEU A 345 -5.21 -1.13 -23.85
N ILE A 346 -6.35 -0.63 -23.40
CA ILE A 346 -6.94 -0.95 -22.11
C ILE A 346 -8.42 -1.19 -22.31
N ASN A 347 -8.89 -2.35 -21.86
CA ASN A 347 -10.31 -2.66 -21.76
C ASN A 347 -10.74 -2.48 -20.31
N ILE A 348 -11.65 -1.52 -20.07
CA ILE A 348 -12.31 -1.38 -18.77
C ILE A 348 -13.39 -2.47 -18.71
N LEU A 349 -13.24 -3.38 -17.75
CA LEU A 349 -14.19 -4.48 -17.55
C LEU A 349 -15.38 -3.99 -16.73
N ASP A 350 -15.11 -3.42 -15.55
CA ASP A 350 -16.13 -2.89 -14.66
C ASP A 350 -15.86 -1.41 -14.43
N ILE A 351 -16.90 -0.59 -14.57
CA ILE A 351 -16.87 0.85 -14.25
C ILE A 351 -17.10 1.01 -12.75
N ALA A 352 -16.37 1.94 -12.13
CA ALA A 352 -16.54 2.20 -10.73
C ALA A 352 -17.90 2.87 -10.45
N GLU A 353 -18.67 2.27 -9.53
CA GLU A 353 -19.95 2.80 -9.07
C GLU A 353 -19.84 3.30 -7.62
N PRO A 354 -20.69 4.27 -7.22
CA PRO A 354 -20.76 4.73 -5.84
C PRO A 354 -21.14 3.59 -4.88
N ALA A 355 -20.32 3.36 -3.86
CA ALA A 355 -20.52 2.26 -2.93
C ALA A 355 -21.79 2.48 -2.08
N ILE A 356 -22.67 1.48 -2.02
CA ILE A 356 -23.89 1.50 -1.20
C ILE A 356 -23.58 1.29 0.28
N LYS A 357 -22.51 0.54 0.60
CA LYS A 357 -22.11 0.17 1.97
C LYS A 357 -20.74 0.76 2.30
N LYS A 358 -20.59 1.20 3.56
CA LYS A 358 -19.28 1.61 4.07
C LYS A 358 -18.31 0.43 4.15
N ASP A 359 -17.05 0.66 3.84
CA ASP A 359 -15.97 -0.33 3.98
C ASP A 359 -15.29 -0.20 5.34
N LYS A 360 -15.00 1.01 5.80
CA LYS A 360 -14.36 1.30 7.09
C LYS A 360 -15.20 2.32 7.88
N PRO A 361 -15.11 2.31 9.22
CA PRO A 361 -14.47 1.32 10.09
C PRO A 361 -15.28 0.03 10.23
N LYS A 362 -14.60 -1.08 10.42
CA LYS A 362 -15.23 -2.37 10.77
C LYS A 362 -15.60 -2.36 12.26
N ARG A 363 -16.75 -1.76 12.60
CA ARG A 363 -17.16 -1.48 13.98
C ARG A 363 -17.13 -2.71 14.87
N THR A 364 -17.65 -3.85 14.40
CA THR A 364 -17.64 -5.12 15.15
C THR A 364 -16.23 -5.56 15.53
N LEU A 365 -15.28 -5.45 14.59
CA LEU A 365 -13.89 -5.82 14.82
C LEU A 365 -13.20 -4.91 15.84
N ILE A 366 -13.46 -3.58 15.79
CA ILE A 366 -12.91 -2.61 16.74
C ILE A 366 -13.42 -2.92 18.16
N VAL A 367 -14.72 -3.17 18.32
CA VAL A 367 -15.32 -3.49 19.62
C VAL A 367 -14.77 -4.81 20.15
N LEU A 368 -14.63 -5.83 19.28
CA LEU A 368 -14.10 -7.13 19.66
C LEU A 368 -12.62 -7.01 20.10
N LEU A 369 -11.80 -6.26 19.33
CA LEU A 369 -10.41 -6.01 19.71
C LEU A 369 -10.26 -5.22 21.01
N SER A 370 -11.13 -4.23 21.24
CA SER A 370 -11.10 -3.45 22.47
C SER A 370 -11.55 -4.27 23.68
N LEU A 371 -12.50 -5.21 23.51
CA LEU A 371 -12.90 -6.14 24.56
C LEU A 371 -11.75 -7.10 24.88
N PHE A 372 -11.13 -7.72 23.87
CA PHE A 372 -10.03 -8.65 24.08
C PHE A 372 -8.79 -7.95 24.64
N GLY A 373 -8.43 -6.79 24.11
CA GLY A 373 -7.33 -5.97 24.61
C GLY A 373 -7.57 -5.49 26.03
N GLY A 374 -8.79 -5.05 26.35
CA GLY A 374 -9.20 -4.67 27.69
C GLY A 374 -9.10 -5.84 28.69
N PHE A 375 -9.51 -7.04 28.27
CA PHE A 375 -9.37 -8.26 29.07
C PHE A 375 -7.89 -8.60 29.31
N MET A 376 -7.06 -8.57 28.27
CA MET A 376 -5.62 -8.84 28.37
C MET A 376 -4.89 -7.85 29.29
N VAL A 377 -5.27 -6.58 29.27
CA VAL A 377 -4.66 -5.55 30.12
C VAL A 377 -5.18 -5.63 31.56
N SER A 378 -6.43 -6.04 31.75
CA SER A 378 -7.05 -6.10 33.09
C SER A 378 -6.44 -7.18 34.00
N ILE A 379 -5.96 -8.29 33.42
CA ILE A 379 -5.37 -9.40 34.18
C ILE A 379 -4.07 -8.97 34.89
N PRO A 380 -3.04 -8.43 34.20
CA PRO A 380 -1.82 -7.95 34.88
C PRO A 380 -2.13 -6.87 35.91
N ILE A 381 -3.03 -5.93 35.60
CA ILE A 381 -3.39 -4.88 36.58
C ILE A 381 -4.04 -5.49 37.83
N ALA A 382 -4.89 -6.51 37.66
CA ALA A 382 -5.49 -7.23 38.79
C ALA A 382 -4.43 -8.00 39.62
N LEU A 383 -3.38 -8.54 38.96
CA LEU A 383 -2.28 -9.24 39.62
C LEU A 383 -1.39 -8.29 40.45
N PHE A 384 -1.18 -7.05 39.99
CA PHE A 384 -0.34 -6.04 40.67
C PHE A 384 -1.15 -5.09 41.56
N ARG A 385 -2.45 -5.28 41.65
CA ARG A 385 -3.30 -4.48 42.53
C ARG A 385 -3.19 -5.01 43.98
N ASP A 386 -2.53 -4.24 44.84
CA ASP A 386 -2.49 -4.43 46.29
C ASP A 386 -3.73 -3.92 46.98
#